data_0fd0b3f08dcac8bf2943f265dba9d515
#
_entry.id   0fd0b3f08dcac8bf2943f265dba9d515
#
_cell.length_a   1.000
_cell.length_b   1.000
_cell.length_c   1.000
_cell.angle_alpha   90.00
_cell.angle_beta   90.00
_cell.angle_gamma   90.00
#
_symmetry.space_group_name_H-M   'P 1'
#
loop_
_entity.id
_entity.type
_entity.pdbx_description
1 polymer ?
#
loop_
_entity_poly.entity_id
_entity_poly.type
_entity_poly.pdbx_seq_one_letter_code
_entity_poly.pdbx_strand_id
1 'polypeptide(L)'
;MEIKDFEVEQWMNLWETKCTHNVAETCAYSLSLDQLFELTGGDKQAFLDAFAARRLTYGDIEGRPDLLSGIAKLYRTVAPEHIIPTHGAAGATRSCSRRW
;
A
#
# COMPACT_ATOMS: atom_id res chain seq x y z
N MET A 1 0.13 -11.67 -28.87
CA MET A 1 1.18 -11.76 -27.86
C MET A 1 0.56 -12.51 -26.68
N GLU A 2 1.02 -13.71 -26.43
CA GLU A 2 0.57 -14.52 -25.30
C GLU A 2 1.45 -14.22 -24.10
N ILE A 3 0.85 -13.74 -23.01
CA ILE A 3 1.56 -13.46 -21.76
C ILE A 3 1.34 -14.69 -20.89
N LYS A 4 2.42 -15.39 -20.54
CA LYS A 4 2.36 -16.50 -19.59
C LYS A 4 1.94 -15.99 -18.21
N ASP A 5 1.18 -16.82 -17.51
CA ASP A 5 0.83 -16.57 -16.14
C ASP A 5 2.08 -16.47 -15.26
N PHE A 6 2.01 -15.64 -14.25
CA PHE A 6 3.09 -15.53 -13.27
C PHE A 6 3.01 -16.71 -12.29
N GLU A 7 3.83 -17.74 -12.51
CA GLU A 7 3.74 -19.03 -11.84
C GLU A 7 3.85 -18.93 -10.31
N VAL A 8 4.62 -17.99 -9.78
CA VAL A 8 4.75 -17.76 -8.33
C VAL A 8 3.41 -17.32 -7.74
N GLU A 9 2.71 -16.38 -8.38
CA GLU A 9 1.38 -15.95 -7.95
C GLU A 9 0.36 -17.09 -8.04
N GLN A 10 0.42 -17.91 -9.08
CA GLN A 10 -0.43 -19.08 -9.22
C GLN A 10 -0.20 -20.08 -8.07
N TRP A 11 1.05 -20.31 -7.70
CA TRP A 11 1.41 -21.17 -6.59
C TRP A 11 0.94 -20.59 -5.24
N MET A 12 1.15 -19.29 -4.99
CA MET A 12 0.70 -18.59 -3.80
C MET A 12 -0.82 -18.68 -3.64
N ASN A 13 -1.58 -18.38 -4.70
CA ASN A 13 -3.04 -18.45 -4.70
C ASN A 13 -3.57 -19.86 -4.37
N LEU A 14 -2.83 -20.90 -4.70
CA LEU A 14 -3.22 -22.29 -4.39
C LEU A 14 -2.96 -22.68 -2.93
N TRP A 15 -1.90 -22.16 -2.32
CA TRP A 15 -1.37 -22.71 -1.08
C TRP A 15 -1.37 -21.74 0.11
N GLU A 16 -1.28 -20.43 -0.11
CA GLU A 16 -1.10 -19.41 0.93
C GLU A 16 -2.13 -19.53 2.07
N THR A 17 -3.40 -19.77 1.72
CA THR A 17 -4.49 -19.87 2.70
C THR A 17 -4.78 -21.31 3.16
N LYS A 18 -4.10 -22.30 2.59
CA LYS A 18 -4.37 -23.73 2.86
C LYS A 18 -3.30 -24.40 3.69
N CYS A 19 -2.10 -23.89 3.71
CA CYS A 19 -1.00 -24.45 4.47
C CYS A 19 -1.14 -24.10 5.97
N THR A 20 -0.82 -25.05 6.85
CA THR A 20 -0.80 -24.83 8.30
C THR A 20 0.47 -24.09 8.75
N HIS A 21 1.55 -24.19 7.99
CA HIS A 21 2.83 -23.56 8.28
C HIS A 21 3.38 -22.96 6.99
N ASN A 22 3.23 -21.65 6.83
CA ASN A 22 3.78 -20.94 5.67
C ASN A 22 5.23 -20.54 5.98
N VAL A 23 6.19 -21.30 5.46
CA VAL A 23 7.62 -20.99 5.57
C VAL A 23 8.18 -20.28 4.34
N ALA A 24 7.33 -20.05 3.33
CA ALA A 24 7.68 -19.32 2.11
C ALA A 24 7.25 -17.85 2.15
N GLU A 25 6.66 -17.41 3.26
CA GLU A 25 6.23 -16.03 3.43
C GLU A 25 7.43 -15.08 3.46
N THR A 26 7.44 -14.12 2.58
CA THR A 26 8.49 -13.10 2.46
C THR A 26 7.98 -11.68 2.73
N CYS A 27 6.67 -11.54 2.98
CA CYS A 27 6.07 -10.25 3.28
C CYS A 27 6.44 -9.77 4.68
N ALA A 28 6.43 -8.48 4.87
CA ALA A 28 6.53 -7.89 6.20
C ALA A 28 5.34 -8.33 7.07
N TYR A 29 5.56 -8.47 8.37
CA TYR A 29 4.50 -8.80 9.31
C TYR A 29 3.35 -7.79 9.21
N SER A 30 2.14 -8.30 9.02
CA SER A 30 0.95 -7.47 8.91
C SER A 30 0.48 -7.03 10.30
N LEU A 31 0.48 -5.73 10.54
CA LEU A 31 0.00 -5.15 11.78
C LEU A 31 -1.54 -5.08 11.79
N SER A 32 -2.14 -5.32 12.95
CA SER A 32 -3.52 -4.89 13.19
C SER A 32 -3.59 -3.36 13.36
N LEU A 33 -4.80 -2.80 13.27
CA LEU A 33 -5.00 -1.38 13.52
C LEU A 33 -4.60 -1.00 14.96
N ASP A 34 -4.88 -1.86 15.93
CA ASP A 34 -4.48 -1.65 17.33
C ASP A 34 -2.97 -1.57 17.48
N GLN A 35 -2.25 -2.55 16.91
CA GLN A 35 -0.79 -2.57 16.93
C GLN A 35 -0.18 -1.33 16.24
N LEU A 36 -0.82 -0.84 15.16
CA LEU A 36 -0.37 0.37 14.49
C LEU A 36 -0.50 1.60 15.40
N PHE A 37 -1.62 1.76 16.09
CA PHE A 37 -1.82 2.87 17.04
C PHE A 37 -0.92 2.76 18.25
N GLU A 38 -0.71 1.57 18.80
CA GLU A 38 0.25 1.33 19.88
C GLU A 38 1.67 1.74 19.45
N LEU A 39 2.10 1.35 18.26
CA LEU A 39 3.41 1.67 17.72
C LEU A 39 3.62 3.17 17.45
N THR A 40 2.58 3.85 16.96
CA THR A 40 2.65 5.28 16.60
C THR A 40 2.28 6.24 17.72
N GLY A 41 1.69 5.75 18.81
CA GLY A 41 1.16 6.57 19.90
C GLY A 41 -0.03 7.43 19.48
N GLY A 42 -0.70 7.11 18.37
CA GLY A 42 -1.84 7.86 17.86
C GLY A 42 -3.14 7.61 18.64
N ASP A 43 -4.08 8.53 18.55
CA ASP A 43 -5.42 8.37 19.13
C ASP A 43 -6.32 7.58 18.17
N LYS A 44 -6.51 6.31 18.50
CA LYS A 44 -7.36 5.39 17.73
C LYS A 44 -8.81 5.84 17.69
N GLN A 45 -9.36 6.34 18.83
CA GLN A 45 -10.76 6.74 18.88
C GLN A 45 -11.01 7.96 18.00
N ALA A 46 -10.15 8.98 18.12
CA ALA A 46 -10.23 10.16 17.26
C ALA A 46 -10.12 9.80 15.78
N PHE A 47 -9.27 8.84 15.42
CA PHE A 47 -9.18 8.34 14.05
C PHE A 47 -10.49 7.69 13.59
N LEU A 48 -11.08 6.80 14.40
CA LEU A 48 -12.32 6.10 14.06
C LEU A 48 -13.49 7.08 13.91
N ASP A 49 -13.59 8.07 14.78
CA ASP A 49 -14.63 9.11 14.73
C ASP A 49 -14.49 9.95 13.44
N ALA A 50 -13.28 10.38 13.12
CA ALA A 50 -12.99 11.10 11.89
C ALA A 50 -13.24 10.26 10.64
N PHE A 51 -12.94 8.96 10.68
CA PHE A 51 -13.20 8.03 9.58
C PHE A 51 -14.69 7.81 9.38
N ALA A 52 -15.45 7.62 10.46
CA ALA A 52 -16.91 7.43 10.41
C ALA A 52 -17.66 8.68 9.88
N ALA A 53 -17.14 9.87 10.18
CA ALA A 53 -17.71 11.13 9.68
C ALA A 53 -17.37 11.43 8.21
N ARG A 54 -16.45 10.67 7.61
CA ARG A 54 -15.99 10.92 6.24
C ARG A 54 -17.02 10.49 5.22
N ARG A 55 -17.29 11.36 4.26
CA ARG A 55 -18.13 11.01 3.11
C ARG A 55 -17.37 10.02 2.19
N LEU A 56 -18.07 8.96 1.77
CA LEU A 56 -17.56 7.96 0.83
C LEU A 56 -17.68 8.51 -0.60
N THR A 57 -16.73 9.31 -1.00
CA THR A 57 -16.65 9.92 -2.32
C THR A 57 -15.24 9.72 -2.91
N TYR A 58 -15.03 10.26 -4.10
CA TYR A 58 -13.69 10.25 -4.71
C TYR A 58 -12.68 11.00 -3.83
N GLY A 59 -11.47 10.46 -3.75
CA GLY A 59 -10.34 11.15 -3.15
C GLY A 59 -9.66 12.12 -4.12
N ASP A 60 -8.57 12.73 -3.66
CA ASP A 60 -7.75 13.60 -4.49
C ASP A 60 -7.13 12.79 -5.64
N ILE A 61 -7.30 13.26 -6.88
CA ILE A 61 -6.87 12.54 -8.10
C ILE A 61 -5.35 12.34 -8.11
N GLU A 62 -4.61 13.35 -7.69
CA GLU A 62 -3.15 13.33 -7.65
C GLU A 62 -2.58 12.78 -6.33
N GLY A 63 -3.44 12.36 -5.43
CA GLY A 63 -3.11 11.90 -4.09
C GLY A 63 -3.26 12.98 -3.03
N ARG A 64 -3.57 12.57 -1.81
CA ARG A 64 -3.76 13.50 -0.70
C ARG A 64 -2.45 14.22 -0.34
N PRO A 65 -2.48 15.52 -0.10
CA PRO A 65 -1.28 16.31 0.23
C PRO A 65 -0.52 15.80 1.45
N ASP A 66 -1.23 15.32 2.48
CA ASP A 66 -0.63 14.75 3.68
C ASP A 66 0.09 13.42 3.41
N LEU A 67 -0.47 12.57 2.53
CA LEU A 67 0.18 11.34 2.07
C LEU A 67 1.46 11.66 1.28
N LEU A 68 1.38 12.56 0.31
CA LEU A 68 2.54 12.95 -0.50
C LEU A 68 3.64 13.56 0.37
N SER A 69 3.27 14.42 1.32
CA SER A 69 4.22 15.01 2.28
C SER A 69 4.84 13.95 3.21
N GLY A 70 4.05 12.94 3.62
CA GLY A 70 4.54 11.82 4.42
C GLY A 70 5.56 10.97 3.66
N ILE A 71 5.29 10.66 2.39
CA ILE A 71 6.19 9.91 1.53
C ILE A 71 7.48 10.72 1.27
N ALA A 72 7.37 12.02 0.97
CA ALA A 72 8.53 12.88 0.72
C ALA A 72 9.53 12.86 1.88
N LYS A 73 9.07 12.78 3.12
CA LYS A 73 9.93 12.71 4.32
C LYS A 73 10.82 11.45 4.39
N LEU A 74 10.51 10.42 3.62
CA LEU A 74 11.35 9.20 3.52
C LEU A 74 12.59 9.44 2.65
N TYR A 75 12.65 10.55 1.91
CA TYR A 75 13.71 10.86 0.96
C TYR A 75 14.38 12.20 1.29
N ARG A 76 15.65 12.35 0.92
CA ARG A 76 16.41 13.59 1.21
C ARG A 76 16.16 14.72 0.20
N THR A 77 15.85 14.37 -1.04
CA THR A 77 15.83 15.32 -2.17
C THR A 77 14.54 15.29 -2.98
N VAL A 78 13.52 14.58 -2.48
CA VAL A 78 12.23 14.46 -3.16
C VAL A 78 11.24 15.40 -2.51
N ALA A 79 10.66 16.30 -3.28
CA ALA A 79 9.56 17.15 -2.84
C ALA A 79 8.21 16.47 -3.11
N PRO A 80 7.13 16.81 -2.37
CA PRO A 80 5.82 16.20 -2.54
C PRO A 80 5.29 16.23 -3.98
N GLU A 81 5.55 17.28 -4.73
CA GLU A 81 5.16 17.45 -6.14
C GLU A 81 5.86 16.50 -7.11
N HIS A 82 6.91 15.82 -6.67
CA HIS A 82 7.61 14.80 -7.47
C HIS A 82 7.12 13.37 -7.19
N ILE A 83 6.05 13.23 -6.40
CA ILE A 83 5.51 11.93 -5.99
C ILE A 83 4.19 11.68 -6.71
N ILE A 84 4.08 10.54 -7.34
CA ILE A 84 2.85 10.07 -7.98
C ILE A 84 2.44 8.77 -7.28
N PRO A 85 1.37 8.77 -6.48
CA PRO A 85 0.86 7.55 -5.87
C PRO A 85 0.18 6.67 -6.92
N THR A 86 0.31 5.37 -6.75
CA THR A 86 -0.36 4.37 -7.60
C THR A 86 -1.02 3.31 -6.74
N HIS A 87 -2.07 2.69 -7.26
CA HIS A 87 -2.71 1.54 -6.63
C HIS A 87 -1.89 0.28 -6.93
N GLY A 88 -1.10 -0.14 -5.95
CA GLY A 88 -0.25 -1.32 -6.02
C GLY A 88 1.04 -1.12 -6.82
N ALA A 89 2.05 -1.94 -6.50
CA ALA A 89 3.37 -1.91 -7.14
C ALA A 89 3.31 -2.22 -8.65
N ALA A 90 2.39 -3.08 -9.08
CA ALA A 90 2.17 -3.40 -10.49
C ALA A 90 1.78 -2.17 -11.31
N GLY A 91 0.96 -1.27 -10.74
CA GLY A 91 0.61 0.01 -11.36
C GLY A 91 1.83 0.92 -11.56
N ALA A 92 2.69 1.02 -10.57
CA ALA A 92 3.93 1.80 -10.64
C ALA A 92 4.87 1.25 -11.72
N THR A 93 5.11 -0.07 -11.71
CA THR A 93 5.98 -0.74 -12.69
C THR A 93 5.49 -0.53 -14.13
N ARG A 94 4.19 -0.69 -14.37
CA ARG A 94 3.59 -0.45 -15.69
C ARG A 94 3.74 0.99 -16.15
N SER A 95 3.59 1.95 -15.24
CA SER A 95 3.75 3.38 -15.56
C SER A 95 5.19 3.73 -15.91
N CYS A 96 6.16 3.15 -15.21
CA CYS A 96 7.58 3.30 -15.53
C CYS A 96 7.95 2.67 -16.88
N SER A 97 7.48 1.45 -17.16
CA SER A 97 7.84 0.71 -18.39
C SER A 97 7.27 1.32 -19.68
N ARG A 98 6.24 2.16 -19.59
CA ARG A 98 5.68 2.86 -20.77
C ARG A 98 6.46 4.10 -21.21
N ARG A 99 7.43 4.53 -20.41
CA ARG A 99 8.29 5.72 -20.71
C ARG A 99 9.60 5.37 -21.41
N TRP A 100 9.89 4.10 -21.59
CA TRP A 100 11.05 3.58 -22.35
C TRP A 100 10.52 2.79 -23.56
#